data_2fe2dd85620a7813a63714ba704cb332
#
_entry.id   2fe2dd85620a7813a63714ba704cb332
#
_cell.length_a   1.000
_cell.length_b   1.000
_cell.length_c   1.000
_cell.angle_alpha   90.00
_cell.angle_beta   90.00
_cell.angle_gamma   90.00
#
_symmetry.space_group_name_H-M   'P 1'
#
loop_
_entity.id
_entity.type
_entity.pdbx_description
1 polymer ?
#
loop_
_entity_poly.entity_id
_entity_poly.type
_entity_poly.pdbx_seq_one_letter_code
_entity_poly.pdbx_strand_id
1 'polypeptide(L)'
;VFLASRTTWPKELHIFDFFAGPGKSGNNEWGTPLLVLDEIKRTTLIQANAYGWKTRKIHLHLFDLKASNIVKLKKNTEQFLNEQWEGINYPAPEIHIAPIQFPDSLFAHNAILQNPDFAKYLLLDQFGVSLITPDILKSLANYPATDIIMFMASNFFNRFSQHVITRSFGIDGGLPKHKIHNEVFNKLKSFDTGAKKY
;
A
#
# COMPACT_ATOMS: atom_id res chain seq x y z
N VAL A 1 -14.34 -8.90 -2.22
CA VAL A 1 -15.59 -8.13 -2.10
C VAL A 1 -15.62 -6.99 -3.11
N PHE A 2 -14.52 -6.27 -3.30
CA PHE A 2 -14.43 -5.13 -4.21
C PHE A 2 -14.62 -5.50 -5.69
N LEU A 3 -14.08 -6.61 -6.16
CA LEU A 3 -14.22 -7.07 -7.55
C LEU A 3 -15.64 -7.58 -7.88
N ALA A 4 -16.49 -7.85 -6.89
CA ALA A 4 -17.79 -8.50 -7.08
C ALA A 4 -18.98 -7.54 -7.12
N SER A 5 -18.85 -6.27 -6.75
CA SER A 5 -20.00 -5.45 -6.37
C SER A 5 -20.58 -4.50 -7.40
N ARG A 6 -20.01 -4.38 -8.62
CA ARG A 6 -20.51 -3.42 -9.63
C ARG A 6 -20.66 -3.99 -11.03
N THR A 7 -21.82 -3.90 -11.60
CA THR A 7 -22.15 -4.29 -12.98
C THR A 7 -21.65 -3.32 -14.07
N THR A 8 -21.30 -2.08 -13.67
CA THR A 8 -20.78 -1.01 -14.55
C THR A 8 -19.40 -0.57 -14.06
N TRP A 9 -18.35 -1.34 -14.39
CA TRP A 9 -17.04 -1.14 -13.78
C TRP A 9 -16.03 -0.50 -14.70
N PRO A 10 -15.03 0.20 -14.07
CA PRO A 10 -13.93 0.77 -14.81
C PRO A 10 -13.22 -0.28 -15.66
N LYS A 11 -12.68 0.17 -16.77
CA LYS A 11 -12.06 -0.69 -17.80
C LYS A 11 -10.83 -1.43 -17.25
N GLU A 12 -10.14 -0.83 -16.28
CA GLU A 12 -8.89 -1.31 -15.71
C GLU A 12 -8.91 -1.23 -14.18
N LEU A 13 -8.19 -2.15 -13.55
CA LEU A 13 -7.92 -2.15 -12.11
C LEU A 13 -6.42 -1.96 -11.89
N HIS A 14 -6.06 -0.95 -11.12
CA HIS A 14 -4.69 -0.68 -10.72
C HIS A 14 -4.53 -0.94 -9.23
N ILE A 15 -3.63 -1.86 -8.87
CA ILE A 15 -3.28 -2.17 -7.48
C ILE A 15 -1.87 -1.66 -7.23
N PHE A 16 -1.69 -0.85 -6.20
CA PHE A 16 -0.42 -0.26 -5.83
C PHE A 16 0.03 -0.78 -4.47
N ASP A 17 1.23 -1.37 -4.43
CA ASP A 17 1.94 -1.66 -3.18
C ASP A 17 3.17 -0.76 -3.12
N PHE A 18 3.12 0.24 -2.25
CA PHE A 18 4.19 1.24 -2.13
C PHE A 18 5.35 0.79 -1.26
N PHE A 19 5.25 -0.38 -0.63
CA PHE A 19 6.24 -0.94 0.28
C PHE A 19 6.44 -2.44 0.06
N ALA A 20 6.48 -2.85 -1.21
CA ALA A 20 6.36 -4.23 -1.68
C ALA A 20 7.43 -5.21 -1.12
N GLY A 21 8.59 -4.69 -0.70
CA GLY A 21 9.67 -5.54 -0.21
C GLY A 21 10.20 -6.53 -1.26
N PRO A 22 10.82 -7.64 -0.84
CA PRO A 22 11.37 -8.64 -1.75
C PRO A 22 10.34 -9.66 -2.29
N GLY A 23 9.07 -9.55 -1.91
CA GLY A 23 8.01 -10.51 -2.26
C GLY A 23 7.98 -11.79 -1.43
N LYS A 24 9.09 -12.19 -0.79
CA LYS A 24 9.16 -13.31 0.16
C LYS A 24 9.95 -12.89 1.40
N SER A 25 9.58 -13.44 2.56
CA SER A 25 10.32 -13.28 3.81
C SER A 25 11.62 -14.08 3.82
N GLY A 26 12.47 -13.88 4.84
CA GLY A 26 13.67 -14.69 5.05
C GLY A 26 13.37 -16.19 5.25
N ASN A 27 12.17 -16.52 5.71
CA ASN A 27 11.68 -17.90 5.89
C ASN A 27 10.96 -18.45 4.63
N ASN A 28 11.11 -17.78 3.48
CA ASN A 28 10.48 -18.14 2.21
C ASN A 28 8.93 -18.06 2.21
N GLU A 29 8.32 -17.40 3.19
CA GLU A 29 6.89 -17.15 3.23
C GLU A 29 6.53 -16.02 2.24
N TRP A 30 5.33 -16.09 1.67
CA TRP A 30 4.87 -15.07 0.75
C TRP A 30 4.62 -13.74 1.44
N GLY A 31 5.22 -12.68 0.91
CA GLY A 31 4.91 -11.30 1.27
C GLY A 31 3.70 -10.77 0.52
N THR A 32 3.30 -9.56 0.85
CA THR A 32 2.11 -8.88 0.28
C THR A 32 1.99 -8.98 -1.24
N PRO A 33 3.04 -8.76 -2.05
CA PRO A 33 2.93 -8.85 -3.51
C PRO A 33 2.47 -10.22 -4.02
N LEU A 34 2.99 -11.31 -3.45
CA LEU A 34 2.62 -12.67 -3.87
C LEU A 34 1.25 -13.07 -3.35
N LEU A 35 0.86 -12.63 -2.16
CA LEU A 35 -0.48 -12.81 -1.62
C LEU A 35 -1.53 -12.07 -2.47
N VAL A 36 -1.22 -10.87 -2.94
CA VAL A 36 -2.08 -10.11 -3.86
C VAL A 36 -2.22 -10.84 -5.20
N LEU A 37 -1.12 -11.36 -5.76
CA LEU A 37 -1.17 -12.15 -6.98
C LEU A 37 -2.02 -13.42 -6.84
N ASP A 38 -1.91 -14.13 -5.72
CA ASP A 38 -2.73 -15.32 -5.45
C ASP A 38 -4.21 -14.97 -5.30
N GLU A 39 -4.52 -13.87 -4.63
CA GLU A 39 -5.90 -13.40 -4.51
C GLU A 39 -6.49 -12.94 -5.85
N ILE A 40 -5.71 -12.28 -6.70
CA ILE A 40 -6.11 -11.93 -8.08
C ILE A 40 -6.44 -13.22 -8.84
N LYS A 41 -5.55 -14.21 -8.79
CA LYS A 41 -5.77 -15.53 -9.44
C LYS A 41 -7.05 -16.18 -8.94
N ARG A 42 -7.19 -16.34 -7.63
CA ARG A 42 -8.34 -16.95 -6.98
C ARG A 42 -9.66 -16.27 -7.37
N THR A 43 -9.67 -14.94 -7.28
CA THR A 43 -10.87 -14.15 -7.60
C THR A 43 -11.20 -14.24 -9.09
N THR A 44 -10.21 -14.18 -9.98
CA THR A 44 -10.41 -14.32 -11.43
C THR A 44 -11.04 -15.66 -11.77
N LEU A 45 -10.55 -16.77 -11.19
CA LEU A 45 -11.10 -18.11 -11.43
C LEU A 45 -12.54 -18.24 -10.91
N ILE A 46 -12.84 -17.73 -9.71
CA ILE A 46 -14.21 -17.75 -9.16
C ILE A 46 -15.16 -16.96 -10.06
N GLN A 47 -14.79 -15.78 -10.46
CA GLN A 47 -15.63 -14.90 -11.26
C GLN A 47 -15.86 -15.44 -12.67
N ALA A 48 -14.83 -16.00 -13.28
CA ALA A 48 -14.93 -16.63 -14.57
C ALA A 48 -15.91 -17.80 -14.59
N ASN A 49 -15.82 -18.65 -13.58
CA ASN A 49 -16.69 -19.83 -13.45
C ASN A 49 -18.15 -19.44 -13.11
N ALA A 50 -18.35 -18.41 -12.27
CA ALA A 50 -19.68 -18.03 -11.80
C ALA A 50 -20.47 -17.15 -12.78
N TYR A 51 -19.79 -16.30 -13.55
CA TYR A 51 -20.45 -15.19 -14.28
C TYR A 51 -20.04 -15.07 -15.76
N GLY A 52 -19.20 -15.95 -16.28
CA GLY A 52 -18.72 -15.84 -17.67
C GLY A 52 -17.96 -14.53 -17.94
N TRP A 53 -17.09 -14.13 -17.06
CA TRP A 53 -16.51 -12.80 -16.98
C TRP A 53 -15.74 -12.38 -18.23
N LYS A 54 -15.99 -11.16 -18.69
CA LYS A 54 -15.08 -10.49 -19.60
C LYS A 54 -13.80 -10.14 -18.84
N THR A 55 -12.69 -10.64 -19.33
CA THR A 55 -11.36 -10.37 -18.76
C THR A 55 -11.13 -8.86 -18.64
N ARG A 56 -10.84 -8.39 -17.45
CA ARG A 56 -10.44 -7.02 -17.19
C ARG A 56 -8.92 -6.93 -17.13
N LYS A 57 -8.42 -5.80 -17.56
CA LYS A 57 -6.99 -5.53 -17.45
C LYS A 57 -6.67 -5.19 -16.00
N ILE A 58 -5.74 -5.91 -15.40
CA ILE A 58 -5.28 -5.70 -14.04
C ILE A 58 -3.81 -5.32 -14.08
N HIS A 59 -3.47 -4.20 -13.44
CA HIS A 59 -2.11 -3.71 -13.29
C HIS A 59 -1.70 -3.79 -11.83
N LEU A 60 -0.55 -4.42 -11.55
CA LEU A 60 0.04 -4.50 -10.23
C LEU A 60 1.32 -3.65 -10.21
N HIS A 61 1.29 -2.55 -9.49
CA HIS A 61 2.40 -1.62 -9.33
C HIS A 61 3.09 -1.86 -8.00
N LEU A 62 4.35 -2.28 -8.04
CA LEU A 62 5.12 -2.70 -6.87
C LEU A 62 6.37 -1.82 -6.72
N PHE A 63 6.48 -1.15 -5.59
CA PHE A 63 7.57 -0.22 -5.31
C PHE A 63 8.31 -0.59 -4.03
N ASP A 64 9.63 -0.44 -4.08
CA ASP A 64 10.50 -0.53 -2.90
C ASP A 64 11.72 0.38 -3.11
N LEU A 65 12.19 1.02 -2.05
CA LEU A 65 13.38 1.87 -2.12
C LEU A 65 14.66 1.07 -2.41
N LYS A 66 14.75 -0.18 -1.89
CA LYS A 66 15.97 -0.98 -1.97
C LYS A 66 16.06 -1.72 -3.30
N ALA A 67 17.05 -1.38 -4.12
CA ALA A 67 17.32 -2.07 -5.39
C ALA A 67 17.48 -3.60 -5.23
N SER A 68 18.09 -4.04 -4.12
CA SER A 68 18.21 -5.47 -3.82
C SER A 68 16.86 -6.18 -3.59
N ASN A 69 15.86 -5.48 -3.03
CA ASN A 69 14.51 -5.99 -2.90
C ASN A 69 13.85 -6.09 -4.28
N ILE A 70 14.03 -5.09 -5.12
CA ILE A 70 13.50 -5.06 -6.51
C ILE A 70 13.99 -6.26 -7.32
N VAL A 71 15.28 -6.60 -7.23
CA VAL A 71 15.82 -7.78 -7.93
C VAL A 71 15.15 -9.08 -7.45
N LYS A 72 15.01 -9.24 -6.14
CA LYS A 72 14.34 -10.42 -5.56
C LYS A 72 12.85 -10.44 -5.90
N LEU A 73 12.19 -9.30 -5.83
CA LEU A 73 10.77 -9.15 -6.13
C LEU A 73 10.47 -9.56 -7.58
N LYS A 74 11.24 -9.08 -8.56
CA LYS A 74 11.12 -9.50 -9.96
C LYS A 74 11.22 -11.01 -10.11
N LYS A 75 12.28 -11.61 -9.55
CA LYS A 75 12.46 -13.07 -9.59
C LYS A 75 11.29 -13.82 -8.97
N ASN A 76 10.82 -13.38 -7.79
CA ASN A 76 9.74 -14.05 -7.06
C ASN A 76 8.39 -13.92 -7.76
N THR A 77 8.10 -12.78 -8.38
CA THR A 77 6.85 -12.58 -9.15
C THR A 77 6.88 -13.36 -10.45
N GLU A 78 7.99 -13.40 -11.18
CA GLU A 78 8.17 -14.24 -12.37
C GLU A 78 8.01 -15.72 -12.04
N GLN A 79 8.65 -16.19 -10.97
CA GLN A 79 8.50 -17.57 -10.50
C GLN A 79 7.04 -17.89 -10.17
N PHE A 80 6.37 -16.99 -9.44
CA PHE A 80 4.95 -17.17 -9.10
C PHE A 80 4.07 -17.30 -10.35
N LEU A 81 4.26 -16.44 -11.35
CA LEU A 81 3.49 -16.48 -12.58
C LEU A 81 3.73 -17.79 -13.35
N ASN A 82 4.98 -18.23 -13.47
CA ASN A 82 5.31 -19.48 -14.15
C ASN A 82 4.74 -20.70 -13.46
N GLU A 83 4.77 -20.75 -12.12
CA GLU A 83 4.31 -21.91 -11.36
C GLU A 83 2.79 -21.91 -11.11
N GLN A 84 2.20 -20.76 -10.92
CA GLN A 84 0.83 -20.62 -10.42
C GLN A 84 -0.18 -20.15 -11.47
N TRP A 85 0.27 -19.61 -12.62
CA TRP A 85 -0.58 -19.13 -13.71
C TRP A 85 -0.60 -20.06 -14.91
N GLU A 86 0.28 -21.08 -14.92
CA GLU A 86 0.31 -22.08 -15.97
C GLU A 86 -1.04 -22.82 -16.07
N GLY A 87 -1.55 -22.98 -17.30
CA GLY A 87 -2.83 -23.62 -17.57
C GLY A 87 -4.08 -22.78 -17.25
N ILE A 88 -3.93 -21.56 -16.75
CA ILE A 88 -5.04 -20.64 -16.52
C ILE A 88 -5.37 -19.93 -17.84
N ASN A 89 -6.61 -20.09 -18.32
CA ASN A 89 -7.08 -19.49 -19.58
C ASN A 89 -7.51 -18.01 -19.42
N TYR A 90 -6.86 -17.27 -18.54
CA TYR A 90 -7.07 -15.84 -18.32
C TYR A 90 -5.73 -15.12 -18.30
N PRO A 91 -5.66 -13.88 -18.83
CA PRO A 91 -4.42 -13.14 -18.83
C PRO A 91 -3.96 -12.85 -17.39
N ALA A 92 -2.68 -13.05 -17.16
CA ALA A 92 -2.03 -12.63 -15.92
C ALA A 92 -2.07 -11.09 -15.79
N PRO A 93 -2.01 -10.53 -14.56
CA PRO A 93 -1.90 -9.10 -14.37
C PRO A 93 -0.59 -8.57 -14.98
N GLU A 94 -0.63 -7.35 -15.51
CA GLU A 94 0.58 -6.63 -15.90
C GLU A 94 1.31 -6.15 -14.65
N ILE A 95 2.57 -6.58 -14.47
CA ILE A 95 3.35 -6.26 -13.28
C ILE A 95 4.37 -5.15 -13.61
N HIS A 96 4.30 -4.05 -12.87
CA HIS A 96 5.18 -2.89 -12.96
C HIS A 96 6.00 -2.79 -11.67
N ILE A 97 7.32 -2.98 -11.76
CA ILE A 97 8.21 -2.98 -10.60
C ILE A 97 9.28 -1.90 -10.77
N ALA A 98 9.39 -0.99 -9.80
CA ALA A 98 10.36 0.09 -9.85
C ALA A 98 10.99 0.41 -8.48
N PRO A 99 12.30 0.81 -8.46
CA PRO A 99 13.00 1.23 -7.25
C PRO A 99 12.68 2.69 -6.91
N ILE A 100 11.43 2.98 -6.58
CA ILE A 100 10.97 4.33 -6.27
C ILE A 100 10.41 4.32 -4.85
N GLN A 101 10.87 5.29 -4.03
CA GLN A 101 10.34 5.42 -2.67
C GLN A 101 8.97 6.10 -2.65
N PHE A 102 8.21 5.85 -1.60
CA PHE A 102 7.06 6.65 -1.24
C PHE A 102 7.51 7.98 -0.56
N PRO A 103 6.96 9.18 -0.88
CA PRO A 103 5.79 9.41 -1.72
C PRO A 103 6.07 9.66 -3.22
N ASP A 104 7.32 9.59 -3.70
CA ASP A 104 7.68 9.90 -5.09
C ASP A 104 6.94 8.97 -6.06
N SER A 105 6.78 7.69 -5.69
CA SER A 105 6.00 6.72 -6.47
C SER A 105 4.51 7.11 -6.61
N LEU A 106 3.93 7.74 -5.58
CA LEU A 106 2.57 8.27 -5.63
C LEU A 106 2.48 9.41 -6.65
N PHE A 107 3.40 10.37 -6.60
CA PHE A 107 3.41 11.52 -7.51
C PHE A 107 3.71 11.13 -8.95
N ALA A 108 4.62 10.17 -9.17
CA ALA A 108 4.95 9.67 -10.50
C ALA A 108 3.74 9.00 -11.20
N HIS A 109 2.78 8.48 -10.44
CA HIS A 109 1.58 7.82 -10.97
C HIS A 109 0.31 8.66 -10.86
N ASN A 110 0.44 9.97 -10.59
CA ASN A 110 -0.70 10.86 -10.37
C ASN A 110 -1.72 10.85 -11.52
N ALA A 111 -1.29 10.71 -12.77
CA ALA A 111 -2.19 10.62 -13.92
C ALA A 111 -3.13 9.40 -13.86
N ILE A 112 -2.62 8.24 -13.41
CA ILE A 112 -3.43 7.04 -13.20
C ILE A 112 -4.34 7.23 -11.98
N LEU A 113 -3.81 7.78 -10.90
CA LEU A 113 -4.54 7.97 -9.65
C LEU A 113 -5.70 8.95 -9.78
N GLN A 114 -5.56 9.98 -10.60
CA GLN A 114 -6.60 10.97 -10.89
C GLN A 114 -7.65 10.49 -11.92
N ASN A 115 -7.40 9.40 -12.63
CA ASN A 115 -8.32 8.95 -13.66
C ASN A 115 -9.58 8.30 -13.05
N PRO A 116 -10.79 8.87 -13.27
CA PRO A 116 -12.03 8.32 -12.71
C PRO A 116 -12.48 7.02 -13.39
N ASP A 117 -11.97 6.71 -14.59
CA ASP A 117 -12.32 5.50 -15.34
C ASP A 117 -11.58 4.25 -14.85
N PHE A 118 -10.58 4.42 -13.98
CA PHE A 118 -9.81 3.33 -13.40
C PHE A 118 -10.23 3.07 -11.95
N ALA A 119 -10.35 1.80 -11.56
CA ALA A 119 -10.39 1.42 -10.16
C ALA A 119 -8.98 1.38 -9.60
N LYS A 120 -8.80 1.89 -8.40
CA LYS A 120 -7.51 1.88 -7.72
C LYS A 120 -7.63 1.26 -6.33
N TYR A 121 -6.60 0.48 -5.98
CA TYR A 121 -6.43 -0.12 -4.68
C TYR A 121 -5.03 0.17 -4.16
N LEU A 122 -4.92 0.91 -3.08
CA LEU A 122 -3.65 1.39 -2.54
C LEU A 122 -3.31 0.65 -1.25
N LEU A 123 -2.16 -0.03 -1.23
CA LEU A 123 -1.61 -0.69 -0.04
C LEU A 123 -0.50 0.18 0.54
N LEU A 124 -0.68 0.60 1.78
CA LEU A 124 0.22 1.49 2.51
C LEU A 124 0.69 0.79 3.79
N ASP A 125 1.63 -0.16 3.63
CA ASP A 125 2.26 -0.87 4.75
C ASP A 125 3.65 -0.29 5.03
N GLN A 126 3.67 0.94 5.55
CA GLN A 126 4.94 1.59 5.88
C GLN A 126 5.58 1.04 7.15
N PHE A 127 6.89 0.90 7.16
CA PHE A 127 7.65 0.65 8.36
C PHE A 127 7.85 1.96 9.15
N GLY A 128 7.09 2.15 10.22
CA GLY A 128 7.09 3.39 11.02
C GLY A 128 5.91 4.32 10.68
N VAL A 129 6.02 5.60 11.08
CA VAL A 129 4.92 6.59 10.95
C VAL A 129 5.34 7.84 10.15
N SER A 130 6.53 7.82 9.54
CA SER A 130 7.17 9.05 9.09
C SER A 130 6.79 9.48 7.67
N LEU A 131 6.37 8.56 6.81
CA LEU A 131 6.19 8.83 5.39
C LEU A 131 4.76 9.27 5.02
N ILE A 132 3.74 8.80 5.75
CA ILE A 132 2.35 9.17 5.49
C ILE A 132 2.00 10.39 6.35
N THR A 133 2.05 11.57 5.74
CA THR A 133 1.71 12.84 6.38
C THR A 133 0.22 13.14 6.24
N PRO A 134 -0.36 14.07 7.05
CA PRO A 134 -1.74 14.52 6.87
C PRO A 134 -2.04 15.06 5.46
N ASP A 135 -1.08 15.72 4.82
CA ASP A 135 -1.27 16.25 3.46
C ASP A 135 -1.29 15.14 2.41
N ILE A 136 -0.48 14.10 2.60
CA ILE A 136 -0.56 12.89 1.77
C ILE A 136 -1.92 12.20 1.96
N LEU A 137 -2.41 12.04 3.20
CA LEU A 137 -3.74 11.45 3.45
C LEU A 137 -4.86 12.26 2.78
N LYS A 138 -4.79 13.59 2.84
CA LYS A 138 -5.75 14.45 2.12
C LYS A 138 -5.68 14.25 0.61
N SER A 139 -4.48 14.13 0.05
CA SER A 139 -4.29 13.86 -1.38
C SER A 139 -4.88 12.50 -1.78
N LEU A 140 -4.62 11.46 -0.97
CA LEU A 140 -5.15 10.12 -1.18
C LEU A 140 -6.68 10.08 -1.15
N ALA A 141 -7.31 10.82 -0.20
CA ALA A 141 -8.76 10.89 -0.07
C ALA A 141 -9.45 11.57 -1.27
N ASN A 142 -8.73 12.34 -2.06
CA ASN A 142 -9.25 13.04 -3.25
C ASN A 142 -9.17 12.21 -4.53
N TYR A 143 -8.50 11.05 -4.54
CA TYR A 143 -8.44 10.22 -5.74
C TYR A 143 -9.78 9.52 -5.99
N PRO A 144 -10.37 9.68 -7.18
CA PRO A 144 -11.65 9.06 -7.52
C PRO A 144 -11.52 7.53 -7.61
N ALA A 145 -12.60 6.81 -7.31
CA ALA A 145 -12.70 5.34 -7.42
C ALA A 145 -11.49 4.60 -6.80
N THR A 146 -11.09 5.01 -5.59
CA THR A 146 -9.89 4.54 -4.91
C THR A 146 -10.23 3.98 -3.54
N ASP A 147 -9.79 2.74 -3.29
CA ASP A 147 -9.81 2.13 -1.95
C ASP A 147 -8.39 2.10 -1.39
N ILE A 148 -8.27 2.34 -0.09
CA ILE A 148 -6.99 2.43 0.60
C ILE A 148 -6.99 1.46 1.77
N ILE A 149 -5.98 0.58 1.81
CA ILE A 149 -5.61 -0.18 3.01
C ILE A 149 -4.34 0.40 3.56
N MET A 150 -4.40 0.87 4.78
CA MET A 150 -3.25 1.40 5.51
C MET A 150 -3.02 0.59 6.77
N PHE A 151 -1.82 0.02 6.89
CA PHE A 151 -1.36 -0.58 8.13
C PHE A 151 -0.78 0.51 9.03
N MET A 152 -1.33 0.62 10.24
CA MET A 152 -0.80 1.51 11.27
C MET A 152 -0.26 0.69 12.42
N ALA A 153 1.03 0.82 12.69
CA ALA A 153 1.66 0.19 13.85
C ALA A 153 1.18 0.84 15.16
N SER A 154 -0.04 0.50 15.61
CA SER A 154 -0.69 1.09 16.79
C SER A 154 0.16 0.94 18.07
N ASN A 155 0.94 -0.13 18.18
CA ASN A 155 1.89 -0.32 19.28
C ASN A 155 2.92 0.80 19.40
N PHE A 156 3.27 1.43 18.27
CA PHE A 156 4.19 2.57 18.27
C PHE A 156 3.51 3.80 18.89
N PHE A 157 2.26 4.07 18.54
CA PHE A 157 1.47 5.16 19.11
C PHE A 157 1.23 4.93 20.61
N ASN A 158 0.82 3.72 21.01
CA ASN A 158 0.57 3.38 22.41
C ASN A 158 1.84 3.49 23.27
N ARG A 159 2.98 3.03 22.75
CA ARG A 159 4.27 3.08 23.46
C ARG A 159 4.76 4.50 23.70
N PHE A 160 4.45 5.44 22.80
CA PHE A 160 4.95 6.80 22.87
C PHE A 160 3.88 7.84 23.25
N SER A 161 2.60 7.45 23.35
CA SER A 161 1.50 8.36 23.66
C SER A 161 1.69 9.07 25.00
N GLN A 162 2.10 8.36 26.05
CA GLN A 162 2.38 8.97 27.37
C GLN A 162 3.48 10.01 27.30
N HIS A 163 4.55 9.76 26.53
CA HIS A 163 5.65 10.71 26.36
C HIS A 163 5.22 11.98 25.62
N VAL A 164 4.31 11.84 24.65
CA VAL A 164 3.75 12.98 23.93
C VAL A 164 2.85 13.80 24.83
N ILE A 165 1.97 13.15 25.59
CA ILE A 165 1.07 13.79 26.55
C ILE A 165 1.88 14.53 27.61
N THR A 166 2.86 13.87 28.25
CA THR A 166 3.69 14.45 29.29
C THR A 166 4.42 15.71 28.80
N ARG A 167 4.94 15.67 27.56
CA ARG A 167 5.66 16.82 26.96
C ARG A 167 4.72 17.96 26.56
N SER A 168 3.51 17.65 26.08
CA SER A 168 2.51 18.65 25.70
C SER A 168 1.96 19.42 26.90
N PHE A 169 1.95 18.80 28.10
CA PHE A 169 1.48 19.41 29.33
C PHE A 169 2.61 20.01 30.20
N GLY A 170 3.86 20.05 29.69
CA GLY A 170 4.97 20.68 30.40
C GLY A 170 5.46 19.94 31.64
N ILE A 171 5.10 18.66 31.79
CA ILE A 171 5.58 17.80 32.88
C ILE A 171 6.96 17.29 32.46
N ASP A 172 8.00 18.06 32.72
CA ASP A 172 9.39 17.71 32.43
C ASP A 172 9.90 16.62 33.34
N GLY A 173 9.54 15.38 33.09
CA GLY A 173 10.24 14.21 33.63
C GLY A 173 11.33 13.82 32.64
N GLY A 174 12.59 14.23 32.93
CA GLY A 174 13.84 14.01 32.20
C GLY A 174 14.03 12.77 31.34
N LEU A 175 13.30 12.66 30.26
CA LEU A 175 13.42 11.60 29.28
C LEU A 175 14.60 11.83 28.34
N PRO A 176 15.38 10.82 27.99
CA PRO A 176 16.51 10.97 27.09
C PRO A 176 16.07 11.60 25.77
N LYS A 177 16.79 12.60 25.32
CA LYS A 177 16.58 13.32 24.02
C LYS A 177 16.93 12.40 22.85
N HIS A 178 16.14 11.38 22.61
CA HIS A 178 16.36 10.50 21.45
C HIS A 178 15.78 11.16 20.20
N LYS A 179 16.53 11.18 19.11
CA LYS A 179 16.14 11.76 17.82
C LYS A 179 14.78 11.25 17.35
N ILE A 180 14.52 9.96 17.51
CA ILE A 180 13.25 9.29 17.17
C ILE A 180 12.07 9.87 17.96
N HIS A 181 12.25 10.21 19.25
CA HIS A 181 11.20 10.81 20.08
C HIS A 181 10.78 12.20 19.57
N ASN A 182 11.73 12.98 19.05
CA ASN A 182 11.44 14.30 18.51
C ASN A 182 10.67 14.20 17.17
N GLU A 183 11.01 13.26 16.32
CA GLU A 183 10.30 13.03 15.06
C GLU A 183 8.86 12.58 15.31
N VAL A 184 8.63 11.63 16.20
CA VAL A 184 7.29 11.18 16.60
C VAL A 184 6.49 12.30 17.23
N PHE A 185 7.08 13.04 18.17
CA PHE A 185 6.44 14.16 18.84
C PHE A 185 5.99 15.23 17.82
N ASN A 186 6.87 15.66 16.94
CA ASN A 186 6.56 16.67 15.94
C ASN A 186 5.44 16.21 14.97
N LYS A 187 5.40 14.93 14.62
CA LYS A 187 4.36 14.37 13.77
C LYS A 187 3.02 14.26 14.50
N LEU A 188 2.99 13.78 15.73
CA LEU A 188 1.75 13.72 16.51
C LEU A 188 1.19 15.13 16.78
N LYS A 189 2.05 16.11 17.03
CA LYS A 189 1.66 17.51 17.16
C LYS A 189 1.05 18.09 15.87
N SER A 190 1.53 17.68 14.70
CA SER A 190 0.96 18.10 13.41
C SER A 190 -0.46 17.53 13.18
N PHE A 191 -0.76 16.34 13.68
CA PHE A 191 -2.12 15.77 13.67
C PHE A 191 -3.08 16.53 14.59
N ASP A 192 -2.62 16.91 15.81
CA ASP A 192 -3.45 17.63 16.79
C ASP A 192 -3.82 19.05 16.31
N THR A 193 -2.91 19.77 15.67
CA THR A 193 -3.19 21.09 15.12
C THR A 193 -4.18 21.06 13.93
N GLY A 194 -4.30 19.93 13.23
CA GLY A 194 -5.29 19.72 12.18
C GLY A 194 -6.71 19.50 12.74
N ALA A 195 -6.84 18.87 13.90
CA ALA A 195 -8.13 18.56 14.52
C ALA A 195 -8.87 19.77 15.12
N LYS A 196 -8.16 20.85 15.41
CA LYS A 196 -8.75 22.09 15.99
C LYS A 196 -9.39 23.05 14.98
N LYS A 197 -9.46 22.69 13.70
CA LYS A 197 -10.03 23.54 12.63
C LYS A 197 -11.40 23.08 12.11
N TYR A 198 -12.06 22.14 12.82
CA TYR A 198 -13.44 21.69 12.49
C TYR A 198 -14.35 21.84 13.67
#